data_92abcec574bbe2be66e11e6bd8035f8d
#
_entry.id   92abcec574bbe2be66e11e6bd8035f8d
#
_cell.length_a   1.000
_cell.length_b   1.000
_cell.length_c   1.000
_cell.angle_alpha   90.00
_cell.angle_beta   90.00
_cell.angle_gamma   90.00
#
_symmetry.space_group_name_H-M   'P 1'
#
loop_
_entity.id
_entity.type
_entity.pdbx_description
1 polymer ?
#
loop_
_entity_poly.entity_id
_entity_poly.type
_entity_poly.pdbx_seq_one_letter_code
_entity_poly.pdbx_strand_id
1 'polypeptide(L)'
;LDKILAALTYENELVLRVCISTGLRVGDVLLMRSDKLAKRMSIRELKTGKIKRIFLSDELLDKLIRNSGKIWVFSGRLDYRKHRSRQAVWKDVKRAAKAFRMPQNVTPHSTRKYYAVKALNSSDGDLKAVQKSLNHSDPAVTMVYAMADSITAKKMKKKSPAKGVKKRDFVE
;
A
#
# COMPACT_ATOMS: atom_id res chain seq x y z
N LEU A 1 -0.27 8.58 -3.67
CA LEU A 1 0.52 7.66 -2.85
C LEU A 1 2.02 7.96 -2.97
N ASP A 2 2.52 8.24 -4.18
CA ASP A 2 3.94 8.46 -4.49
C ASP A 2 4.57 9.58 -3.66
N LYS A 3 3.87 10.70 -3.47
CA LYS A 3 4.31 11.79 -2.58
C LYS A 3 4.55 11.32 -1.15
N ILE A 4 3.70 10.43 -0.64
CA ILE A 4 3.90 9.84 0.71
C ILE A 4 5.14 8.97 0.72
N LEU A 5 5.28 8.05 -0.25
CA LEU A 5 6.45 7.16 -0.33
C LEU A 5 7.76 7.95 -0.38
N ALA A 6 7.83 9.00 -1.20
CA ALA A 6 9.03 9.84 -1.34
C ALA A 6 9.44 10.60 -0.06
N ALA A 7 8.52 10.77 0.90
CA ALA A 7 8.80 11.46 2.15
C ALA A 7 9.06 10.53 3.34
N LEU A 8 8.99 9.22 3.14
CA LEU A 8 9.29 8.24 4.19
C LEU A 8 10.80 8.03 4.34
N THR A 9 11.19 7.48 5.48
CA THR A 9 12.50 6.84 5.57
C THR A 9 12.57 5.65 4.62
N TYR A 10 13.75 5.36 4.09
CA TYR A 10 13.92 4.34 3.05
C TYR A 10 13.36 2.97 3.45
N GLU A 11 13.62 2.54 4.69
CA GLU A 11 13.09 1.26 5.20
C GLU A 11 11.55 1.26 5.27
N ASN A 12 10.93 2.36 5.69
CA ASN A 12 9.48 2.46 5.76
C ASN A 12 8.85 2.55 4.36
N GLU A 13 9.54 3.19 3.41
CA GLU A 13 9.16 3.17 2.00
C GLU A 13 9.13 1.73 1.47
N LEU A 14 10.20 0.95 1.70
CA LEU A 14 10.26 -0.45 1.28
C LEU A 14 9.16 -1.30 1.93
N VAL A 15 8.87 -1.11 3.23
CA VAL A 15 7.73 -1.78 3.89
C VAL A 15 6.43 -1.50 3.15
N LEU A 16 6.15 -0.23 2.82
CA LEU A 16 4.91 0.13 2.12
C LEU A 16 4.90 -0.37 0.67
N ARG A 17 6.04 -0.38 -0.03
CA ARG A 17 6.13 -0.95 -1.39
C ARG A 17 5.80 -2.45 -1.39
N VAL A 18 6.25 -3.21 -0.41
CA VAL A 18 5.85 -4.62 -0.23
C VAL A 18 4.34 -4.72 0.04
N CYS A 19 3.78 -3.87 0.93
CA CYS A 19 2.33 -3.86 1.17
C CYS A 19 1.52 -3.55 -0.10
N ILE A 20 1.99 -2.59 -0.92
CA ILE A 20 1.34 -2.17 -2.17
C ILE A 20 1.40 -3.26 -3.24
N SER A 21 2.53 -3.96 -3.36
CA SER A 21 2.71 -5.01 -4.38
C SER A 21 2.03 -6.32 -4.04
N THR A 22 1.92 -6.64 -2.75
CA THR A 22 1.43 -7.95 -2.29
C THR A 22 0.06 -7.92 -1.64
N GLY A 23 -0.42 -6.73 -1.22
CA GLY A 23 -1.63 -6.59 -0.41
C GLY A 23 -1.50 -7.13 1.02
N LEU A 24 -0.31 -7.49 1.51
CA LEU A 24 -0.09 -7.90 2.89
C LEU A 24 -0.37 -6.76 3.87
N ARG A 25 -0.70 -7.10 5.10
CA ARG A 25 -0.75 -6.13 6.20
C ARG A 25 0.66 -5.76 6.64
N VAL A 26 0.85 -4.53 7.08
CA VAL A 26 2.16 -4.06 7.55
C VAL A 26 2.77 -4.97 8.63
N GLY A 27 1.94 -5.52 9.53
CA GLY A 27 2.41 -6.45 10.55
C GLY A 27 2.99 -7.74 9.97
N ASP A 28 2.38 -8.27 8.90
CA ASP A 28 2.87 -9.48 8.23
C ASP A 28 4.17 -9.22 7.46
N VAL A 29 4.29 -8.05 6.84
CA VAL A 29 5.51 -7.62 6.13
C VAL A 29 6.67 -7.44 7.11
N LEU A 30 6.45 -6.85 8.27
CA LEU A 30 7.49 -6.63 9.27
C LEU A 30 8.06 -7.92 9.88
N LEU A 31 7.32 -9.04 9.79
CA LEU A 31 7.77 -10.36 10.23
C LEU A 31 8.49 -11.17 9.13
N MET A 32 8.76 -10.57 7.97
CA MET A 32 9.55 -11.22 6.94
C MET A 32 10.98 -11.47 7.43
N ARG A 33 11.41 -12.72 7.33
CA ARG A 33 12.76 -13.13 7.73
C ARG A 33 13.71 -13.05 6.55
N SER A 34 14.94 -12.62 6.81
CA SER A 34 15.99 -12.47 5.78
C SER A 34 16.38 -13.80 5.15
N ASP A 35 16.46 -14.86 5.97
CA ASP A 35 16.79 -16.23 5.53
C ASP A 35 15.71 -16.89 4.63
N LYS A 36 14.50 -16.32 4.59
CA LYS A 36 13.39 -16.82 3.78
C LYS A 36 13.01 -15.89 2.63
N LEU A 37 13.78 -14.82 2.43
CA LEU A 37 13.48 -13.83 1.40
C LEU A 37 13.75 -14.42 0.01
N ALA A 38 12.71 -14.48 -0.80
CA ALA A 38 12.75 -15.03 -2.16
C ALA A 38 11.73 -14.34 -3.06
N LYS A 39 11.92 -14.44 -4.39
CA LYS A 39 11.01 -13.90 -5.40
C LYS A 39 9.58 -14.43 -5.26
N ARG A 40 9.44 -15.71 -4.90
CA ARG A 40 8.16 -16.35 -4.59
C ARG A 40 8.25 -16.92 -3.18
N MET A 41 7.35 -16.51 -2.31
CA MET A 41 7.35 -16.98 -0.92
C MET A 41 5.94 -17.07 -0.36
N SER A 42 5.79 -17.82 0.72
CA SER A 42 4.53 -17.99 1.44
C SER A 42 4.61 -17.31 2.80
N ILE A 43 3.64 -16.46 3.08
CA ILE A 43 3.51 -15.74 4.34
C ILE A 43 2.27 -16.21 5.08
N ARG A 44 2.42 -16.62 6.34
CA ARG A 44 1.28 -16.87 7.22
C ARG A 44 0.83 -15.55 7.84
N GLU A 45 -0.37 -15.11 7.50
CA GLU A 45 -0.93 -13.86 8.02
C GLU A 45 -1.25 -13.97 9.52
N LEU A 46 -0.79 -13.02 10.33
CA LEU A 46 -1.03 -12.99 11.78
C LEU A 46 -2.50 -12.99 12.16
N LYS A 47 -3.31 -12.17 11.46
CA LYS A 47 -4.72 -11.97 11.83
C LYS A 47 -5.61 -13.16 11.46
N THR A 48 -5.32 -13.84 10.36
CA THR A 48 -6.22 -14.87 9.82
C THR A 48 -5.65 -16.28 9.94
N GLY A 49 -4.35 -16.42 10.24
CA GLY A 49 -3.63 -17.70 10.20
C GLY A 49 -3.48 -18.31 8.80
N LYS A 50 -4.11 -17.70 7.79
CA LYS A 50 -4.10 -18.20 6.41
C LYS A 50 -2.74 -17.97 5.76
N ILE A 51 -2.36 -18.90 4.87
CA ILE A 51 -1.15 -18.76 4.07
C ILE A 51 -1.46 -17.95 2.83
N LYS A 52 -0.64 -16.94 2.56
CA LYS A 52 -0.68 -16.14 1.34
C LYS A 52 0.61 -16.36 0.56
N ARG A 53 0.49 -16.79 -0.69
CA ARG A 53 1.60 -16.84 -1.64
C ARG A 53 1.77 -15.43 -2.24
N ILE A 54 2.99 -14.92 -2.22
CA ILE A 54 3.33 -13.60 -2.77
C ILE A 54 4.42 -13.73 -3.83
N PHE A 55 4.45 -12.73 -4.70
CA PHE A 55 5.47 -12.55 -5.71
C PHE A 55 6.07 -11.14 -5.57
N LEU A 56 7.40 -11.06 -5.56
CA LEU A 56 8.15 -9.81 -5.54
C LEU A 56 8.80 -9.61 -6.92
N SER A 57 8.76 -8.39 -7.46
CA SER A 57 9.54 -8.06 -8.65
C SER A 57 11.04 -8.13 -8.34
N ASP A 58 11.86 -8.39 -9.34
CA ASP A 58 13.32 -8.49 -9.17
C ASP A 58 13.88 -7.20 -8.58
N GLU A 59 13.44 -6.03 -9.07
CA GLU A 59 13.85 -4.73 -8.54
C GLU A 59 13.52 -4.56 -7.04
N LEU A 60 12.32 -4.98 -6.62
CA LEU A 60 11.92 -4.87 -5.22
C LEU A 60 12.68 -5.88 -4.35
N LEU A 61 12.88 -7.10 -4.85
CA LEU A 61 13.65 -8.13 -4.16
C LEU A 61 15.10 -7.67 -3.93
N ASP A 62 15.76 -7.13 -4.93
CA ASP A 62 17.13 -6.61 -4.82
C ASP A 62 17.24 -5.49 -3.78
N LYS A 63 16.29 -4.56 -3.77
CA LYS A 63 16.23 -3.51 -2.75
C LYS A 63 16.05 -4.10 -1.35
N LEU A 64 15.21 -5.12 -1.19
CA LEU A 64 14.99 -5.80 0.07
C LEU A 64 16.23 -6.56 0.53
N ILE A 65 16.92 -7.29 -0.35
CA ILE A 65 18.14 -8.01 -0.03
C ILE A 65 19.21 -7.05 0.48
N ARG A 66 19.44 -5.93 -0.24
CA ARG A 66 20.45 -4.91 0.16
C ARG A 66 20.14 -4.25 1.49
N ASN A 67 18.87 -4.15 1.86
CA ASN A 67 18.41 -3.50 3.10
C ASN A 67 18.17 -4.49 4.26
N SER A 68 18.21 -5.80 3.99
CA SER A 68 17.88 -6.82 5.00
C SER A 68 18.90 -6.87 6.14
N GLY A 69 18.38 -6.94 7.37
CA GLY A 69 19.21 -7.25 8.54
C GLY A 69 19.53 -8.73 8.65
N LYS A 70 20.27 -9.10 9.71
CA LYS A 70 20.70 -10.49 9.93
C LYS A 70 19.54 -11.48 10.14
N ILE A 71 18.47 -11.05 10.79
CA ILE A 71 17.32 -11.90 11.14
C ILE A 71 16.08 -11.49 10.38
N TRP A 72 15.77 -10.20 10.36
CA TRP A 72 14.58 -9.61 9.82
C TRP A 72 14.91 -8.77 8.59
N VAL A 73 14.08 -8.87 7.57
CA VAL A 73 14.19 -7.97 6.40
C VAL A 73 14.08 -6.50 6.86
N PHE A 74 13.24 -6.24 7.85
CA PHE A 74 13.05 -4.92 8.46
C PHE A 74 13.43 -4.96 9.94
N SER A 75 14.69 -4.79 10.23
CA SER A 75 15.22 -4.82 11.59
C SER A 75 14.79 -3.59 12.41
N GLY A 76 14.71 -3.76 13.71
CA GLY A 76 14.55 -2.67 14.67
C GLY A 76 15.77 -1.76 14.67
N ARG A 77 15.57 -0.44 14.85
CA ARG A 77 16.65 0.54 14.83
C ARG A 77 17.65 0.38 15.98
N LEU A 78 17.15 0.00 17.15
CA LEU A 78 17.94 -0.10 18.38
C LEU A 78 18.38 -1.53 18.70
N ASP A 79 17.67 -2.53 18.21
CA ASP A 79 17.94 -3.94 18.46
C ASP A 79 17.65 -4.75 17.19
N TYR A 80 18.70 -5.24 16.54
CA TYR A 80 18.61 -6.05 15.31
C TYR A 80 17.92 -7.40 15.52
N ARG A 81 17.82 -7.89 16.76
CA ARG A 81 17.10 -9.12 17.12
C ARG A 81 15.59 -8.95 17.07
N LYS A 82 15.11 -7.71 17.11
CA LYS A 82 13.69 -7.35 16.98
C LYS A 82 13.42 -6.83 15.58
N HIS A 83 12.24 -7.12 15.06
CA HIS A 83 11.78 -6.50 13.82
C HIS A 83 11.35 -5.05 14.08
N ARG A 84 11.29 -4.25 13.01
CA ARG A 84 10.78 -2.88 13.05
C ARG A 84 9.33 -2.86 13.56
N SER A 85 8.98 -1.86 14.35
CA SER A 85 7.65 -1.77 14.95
C SER A 85 6.62 -1.18 13.98
N ARG A 86 5.36 -1.63 14.07
CA ARG A 86 4.24 -1.04 13.34
C ARG A 86 4.05 0.44 13.66
N GLN A 87 4.33 0.83 14.92
CA GLN A 87 4.25 2.23 15.36
C GLN A 87 5.27 3.12 14.66
N ALA A 88 6.50 2.62 14.42
CA ALA A 88 7.52 3.39 13.69
C ALA A 88 7.06 3.69 12.26
N VAL A 89 6.52 2.69 11.56
CA VAL A 89 5.95 2.88 10.22
C VAL A 89 4.77 3.84 10.24
N TRP A 90 3.85 3.66 11.21
CA TRP A 90 2.66 4.51 11.34
C TRP A 90 3.03 5.98 11.60
N LYS A 91 3.95 6.25 12.54
CA LYS A 91 4.41 7.61 12.85
C LYS A 91 5.01 8.29 11.64
N ASP A 92 5.82 7.59 10.86
CA ASP A 92 6.46 8.13 9.66
C ASP A 92 5.44 8.45 8.56
N VAL A 93 4.47 7.56 8.31
CA VAL A 93 3.37 7.81 7.39
C VAL A 93 2.55 9.03 7.81
N LYS A 94 2.27 9.18 9.11
CA LYS A 94 1.55 10.36 9.63
C LYS A 94 2.35 11.64 9.46
N ARG A 95 3.67 11.60 9.69
CA ARG A 95 4.58 12.72 9.46
C ARG A 95 4.54 13.14 7.98
N ALA A 96 4.69 12.18 7.06
CA ALA A 96 4.63 12.44 5.62
C ALA A 96 3.27 13.02 5.19
N ALA A 97 2.16 12.44 5.65
CA ALA A 97 0.82 12.92 5.32
C ALA A 97 0.59 14.36 5.82
N LYS A 98 1.07 14.70 7.02
CA LYS A 98 1.00 16.05 7.57
C LYS A 98 1.84 17.03 6.75
N ALA A 99 3.05 16.67 6.36
CA ALA A 99 3.94 17.52 5.56
C ALA A 99 3.32 17.90 4.20
N PHE A 100 2.58 17.00 3.58
CA PHE A 100 1.85 17.26 2.33
C PHE A 100 0.42 17.78 2.53
N ARG A 101 0.03 18.13 3.75
CA ARG A 101 -1.33 18.63 4.08
C ARG A 101 -2.43 17.78 3.46
N MET A 102 -2.27 16.44 3.51
CA MET A 102 -3.24 15.53 2.90
C MET A 102 -4.56 15.55 3.66
N PRO A 103 -5.69 15.79 2.98
CA PRO A 103 -7.00 15.88 3.64
C PRO A 103 -7.52 14.50 4.09
N GLN A 104 -6.98 13.41 3.54
CA GLN A 104 -7.39 12.06 3.87
C GLN A 104 -6.59 11.52 5.06
N ASN A 105 -7.22 10.67 5.85
CA ASN A 105 -6.55 9.95 6.92
C ASN A 105 -5.67 8.81 6.35
N VAL A 106 -4.45 9.15 5.91
CA VAL A 106 -3.50 8.18 5.37
C VAL A 106 -2.85 7.40 6.51
N THR A 107 -2.84 6.09 6.39
CA THR A 107 -2.20 5.15 7.32
C THR A 107 -1.53 4.01 6.53
N PRO A 108 -0.67 3.18 7.15
CA PRO A 108 -0.13 2.00 6.47
C PRO A 108 -1.22 1.06 5.91
N HIS A 109 -2.43 1.06 6.50
CA HIS A 109 -3.56 0.27 5.98
C HIS A 109 -4.11 0.80 4.65
N SER A 110 -3.85 2.06 4.33
CA SER A 110 -4.24 2.65 3.04
C SER A 110 -3.56 1.97 1.84
N THR A 111 -2.37 1.38 2.03
CA THR A 111 -1.68 0.60 0.99
C THR A 111 -2.47 -0.64 0.58
N ARG A 112 -3.14 -1.30 1.53
CA ARG A 112 -3.97 -2.48 1.27
C ARG A 112 -5.26 -2.10 0.53
N LYS A 113 -5.84 -0.92 0.84
CA LYS A 113 -6.95 -0.37 0.05
C LYS A 113 -6.51 -0.08 -1.38
N TYR A 114 -5.36 0.53 -1.55
CA TYR A 114 -4.78 0.80 -2.87
C TYR A 114 -4.55 -0.50 -3.66
N TYR A 115 -3.98 -1.54 -3.04
CA TYR A 115 -3.84 -2.86 -3.66
C TYR A 115 -5.19 -3.43 -4.09
N ALA A 116 -6.23 -3.36 -3.23
CA ALA A 116 -7.56 -3.86 -3.55
C ALA A 116 -8.16 -3.20 -4.79
N VAL A 117 -8.08 -1.86 -4.86
CA VAL A 117 -8.56 -1.09 -6.01
C VAL A 117 -7.77 -1.43 -7.28
N LYS A 118 -6.44 -1.49 -7.18
CA LYS A 118 -5.60 -1.87 -8.31
C LYS A 118 -5.90 -3.28 -8.82
N ALA A 119 -6.05 -4.25 -7.91
CA ALA A 119 -6.38 -5.63 -8.25
C ALA A 119 -7.76 -5.74 -8.89
N LEU A 120 -8.74 -4.96 -8.40
CA LEU A 120 -10.08 -4.93 -8.97
C LEU A 120 -10.08 -4.39 -10.41
N ASN A 121 -9.36 -3.29 -10.63
CA ASN A 121 -9.24 -2.70 -11.97
C ASN A 121 -8.50 -3.63 -12.95
N SER A 122 -7.54 -4.43 -12.45
CA SER A 122 -6.79 -5.39 -13.27
C SER A 122 -7.53 -6.71 -13.52
N SER A 123 -8.63 -6.97 -12.82
CA SER A 123 -9.46 -8.18 -12.95
C SER A 123 -10.85 -7.89 -13.52
N ASP A 124 -11.02 -6.78 -14.26
CA ASP A 124 -12.31 -6.34 -14.84
C ASP A 124 -13.47 -6.36 -13.84
N GLY A 125 -13.16 -6.03 -12.58
CA GLY A 125 -14.17 -5.95 -11.52
C GLY A 125 -14.46 -7.26 -10.78
N ASP A 126 -13.62 -8.30 -10.93
CA ASP A 126 -13.81 -9.56 -10.21
C ASP A 126 -13.52 -9.41 -8.70
N LEU A 127 -14.60 -9.10 -7.96
CA LEU A 127 -14.57 -8.96 -6.50
C LEU A 127 -14.15 -10.27 -5.78
N LYS A 128 -14.52 -11.44 -6.32
CA LYS A 128 -14.18 -12.73 -5.71
C LYS A 128 -12.68 -13.01 -5.80
N ALA A 129 -12.07 -12.73 -6.95
CA ALA A 129 -10.61 -12.84 -7.12
C ALA A 129 -9.88 -11.90 -6.15
N VAL A 130 -10.32 -10.65 -6.02
CA VAL A 130 -9.71 -9.66 -5.09
C VAL A 130 -9.91 -10.10 -3.63
N GLN A 131 -11.10 -10.56 -3.25
CA GLN A 131 -11.37 -11.09 -1.92
C GLN A 131 -10.43 -12.25 -1.57
N LYS A 132 -10.29 -13.21 -2.49
CA LYS A 132 -9.37 -14.35 -2.35
C LYS A 132 -7.93 -13.88 -2.22
N SER A 133 -7.49 -12.93 -3.06
CA SER A 133 -6.13 -12.39 -3.02
C SER A 133 -5.81 -11.67 -1.72
N LEU A 134 -6.80 -11.09 -1.06
CA LEU A 134 -6.67 -10.41 0.22
C LEU A 134 -6.92 -11.32 1.44
N ASN A 135 -7.26 -12.59 1.24
CA ASN A 135 -7.68 -13.50 2.33
C ASN A 135 -8.81 -12.92 3.21
N HIS A 136 -9.70 -12.08 2.62
CA HIS A 136 -10.84 -11.56 3.36
C HIS A 136 -11.88 -12.66 3.58
N SER A 137 -12.33 -12.83 4.82
CA SER A 137 -13.43 -13.73 5.16
C SER A 137 -14.80 -13.16 4.77
N ASP A 138 -14.92 -11.82 4.77
CA ASP A 138 -16.15 -11.10 4.47
C ASP A 138 -16.04 -10.36 3.13
N PRO A 139 -16.91 -10.66 2.14
CA PRO A 139 -16.99 -9.93 0.86
C PRO A 139 -17.28 -8.45 1.02
N ALA A 140 -18.06 -8.06 2.03
CA ALA A 140 -18.44 -6.68 2.28
C ALA A 140 -17.23 -5.76 2.48
N VAL A 141 -16.16 -6.27 3.13
CA VAL A 141 -14.91 -5.51 3.32
C VAL A 141 -14.24 -5.18 1.99
N THR A 142 -14.24 -6.10 1.04
CA THR A 142 -13.68 -5.87 -0.30
C THR A 142 -14.55 -4.90 -1.10
N MET A 143 -15.87 -5.02 -0.98
CA MET A 143 -16.84 -4.17 -1.66
C MET A 143 -16.76 -2.70 -1.18
N VAL A 144 -16.56 -2.49 0.13
CA VAL A 144 -16.36 -1.13 0.69
C VAL A 144 -15.14 -0.44 0.07
N TYR A 145 -14.06 -1.17 -0.20
CA TYR A 145 -12.88 -0.60 -0.85
C TYR A 145 -13.14 -0.21 -2.31
N ALA A 146 -13.87 -1.06 -3.04
CA ALA A 146 -14.26 -0.78 -4.42
C ALA A 146 -15.19 0.43 -4.53
N MET A 147 -16.20 0.51 -3.65
CA MET A 147 -17.15 1.63 -3.62
C MET A 147 -16.52 2.96 -3.19
N ALA A 148 -15.59 2.94 -2.24
CA ALA A 148 -14.92 4.16 -1.76
C ALA A 148 -14.18 4.90 -2.88
N ASP A 149 -13.59 4.16 -3.83
CA ASP A 149 -12.87 4.75 -4.97
C ASP A 149 -13.86 5.35 -5.99
N SER A 150 -14.95 4.66 -6.31
CA SER A 150 -15.98 5.14 -7.22
C SER A 150 -16.68 6.40 -6.69
N ILE A 151 -16.94 6.49 -5.39
CA ILE A 151 -17.53 7.67 -4.75
C ILE A 151 -16.56 8.84 -4.78
N THR A 152 -15.27 8.58 -4.51
CA THR A 152 -14.22 9.60 -4.53
C THR A 152 -14.00 10.13 -5.95
N ALA A 153 -13.97 9.26 -6.96
CA ALA A 153 -13.87 9.64 -8.35
C ALA A 153 -15.07 10.48 -8.84
N LYS A 154 -16.31 10.12 -8.43
CA LYS A 154 -17.51 10.92 -8.72
C LYS A 154 -17.47 12.28 -8.04
N LYS A 155 -16.98 12.40 -6.79
CA LYS A 155 -16.82 13.68 -6.10
C LYS A 155 -15.77 14.57 -6.74
N MET A 156 -14.67 14.02 -7.24
CA MET A 156 -13.64 14.77 -7.96
C MET A 156 -14.15 15.31 -9.31
N LYS A 157 -14.89 14.50 -10.08
CA LYS A 157 -15.51 14.96 -11.34
C LYS A 157 -16.52 16.09 -11.13
N LYS A 158 -17.25 16.10 -10.01
CA LYS A 158 -18.19 17.20 -9.69
C LYS A 158 -17.49 18.50 -9.23
N LYS A 159 -16.23 18.45 -8.79
CA LYS A 159 -15.47 19.63 -8.34
C LYS A 159 -14.62 20.30 -9.42
N SER A 160 -14.53 19.75 -10.62
CA SER A 160 -13.89 20.41 -11.74
C SER A 160 -14.89 21.39 -12.38
N PRO A 161 -14.74 22.73 -12.23
CA PRO A 161 -15.59 23.66 -12.95
C PRO A 161 -15.29 23.52 -14.43
N ALA A 162 -16.35 23.44 -15.24
CA ALA A 162 -16.25 23.56 -16.67
C ALA A 162 -15.56 24.88 -17.01
N LYS A 163 -14.34 24.84 -17.52
CA LYS A 163 -13.68 26.02 -18.08
C LYS A 163 -14.41 26.39 -19.35
N GLY A 164 -15.40 27.26 -19.22
CA GLY A 164 -15.95 28.00 -20.34
C GLY A 164 -14.87 28.94 -20.90
N VAL A 165 -14.26 28.53 -21.99
CA VAL A 165 -13.44 29.44 -22.80
C VAL A 165 -14.38 30.39 -23.49
N LYS A 166 -14.56 31.62 -22.96
CA LYS A 166 -15.12 32.74 -23.73
C LYS A 166 -14.12 33.10 -24.82
N LYS A 167 -14.41 32.77 -26.06
CA LYS A 167 -13.78 33.40 -27.23
C LYS A 167 -14.06 34.91 -27.11
N ARG A 168 -12.97 35.69 -27.00
CA ARG A 168 -13.03 37.13 -27.29
C ARG A 168 -12.90 37.26 -28.80
N ASP A 169 -13.95 37.67 -29.42
CA ASP A 169 -13.93 38.16 -30.80
C ASP A 169 -13.09 39.44 -30.81
N PHE A 170 -11.99 39.41 -31.53
CA PHE A 170 -11.31 40.61 -31.99
C PHE A 170 -12.07 41.07 -33.22
N VAL A 171 -12.75 42.24 -33.14
CA VAL A 171 -13.19 43.05 -34.28
C VAL A 171 -12.15 44.12 -34.48
N GLU A 172 -11.84 44.37 -35.72
CA GLU A 172 -10.91 45.29 -36.39
C GLU A 172 -10.70 46.64 -35.70
#